data_a6eedc6d49cb632d1c19e49f4b9010c0
#
_entry.id   a6eedc6d49cb632d1c19e49f4b9010c0
#
_cell.length_a   1.000
_cell.length_b   1.000
_cell.length_c   1.000
_cell.angle_alpha   90.00
_cell.angle_beta   90.00
_cell.angle_gamma   90.00
#
_symmetry.space_group_name_H-M   'P 1'
#
loop_
_entity.id
_entity.type
_entity.pdbx_description
1 polymer ?
#
loop_
_entity_poly.entity_id
_entity_poly.type
_entity_poly.pdbx_seq_one_letter_code
_entity_poly.pdbx_strand_id
1 'polypeptide(L)'
;MSFIKLAMFEKEQAACSSQKRRAADISNFASAVIRVSRSQTKLNTEIVKHLGIIHEYMETMASVHNAFTDRSNALLRVQNLSADLYFLHTRAGKLESVSARGMDQERSRYQKIEELKETVRATEDAKTRALKELELIKENNMNEIKRFNKERRQDLVEMLKGFVLDQATYSDHFATIWTKVAEETKGYANSSS
;
A
#
# COMPACT_ATOMS: atom_id res chain seq x y z
N MET A 1 10.37 -34.39 -23.52
CA MET A 1 11.83 -34.36 -23.76
C MET A 1 12.26 -32.91 -23.85
N SER A 2 13.33 -32.47 -23.12
CA SER A 2 13.80 -31.08 -23.19
C SER A 2 14.48 -30.83 -24.53
N PHE A 3 14.27 -29.65 -25.17
CA PHE A 3 14.97 -29.25 -26.41
C PHE A 3 16.48 -29.33 -26.30
N ILE A 4 17.04 -29.15 -25.12
CA ILE A 4 18.47 -29.31 -24.82
C ILE A 4 18.91 -30.75 -25.03
N LYS A 5 18.15 -31.74 -24.51
CA LYS A 5 18.45 -33.17 -24.68
C LYS A 5 18.32 -33.56 -26.13
N LEU A 6 17.35 -33.04 -26.86
CA LEU A 6 17.20 -33.28 -28.29
C LEU A 6 18.40 -32.72 -29.09
N ALA A 7 18.85 -31.52 -28.80
CA ALA A 7 20.02 -30.91 -29.44
C ALA A 7 21.32 -31.68 -29.17
N MET A 8 21.49 -32.22 -27.93
CA MET A 8 22.63 -33.07 -27.62
C MET A 8 22.58 -34.39 -28.37
N PHE A 9 21.43 -35.05 -28.41
CA PHE A 9 21.25 -36.31 -29.16
C PHE A 9 21.51 -36.13 -30.66
N GLU A 10 20.94 -35.10 -31.30
CA GLU A 10 21.16 -34.83 -32.70
C GLU A 10 22.66 -34.50 -33.01
N LYS A 11 23.36 -33.85 -32.09
CA LYS A 11 24.80 -33.60 -32.22
C LYS A 11 25.65 -34.86 -32.17
N GLU A 12 25.28 -35.83 -31.34
CA GLU A 12 25.94 -37.15 -31.27
C GLU A 12 25.70 -37.99 -32.52
N GLN A 13 24.50 -37.87 -33.11
CA GLN A 13 24.12 -38.61 -34.33
C GLN A 13 24.66 -38.01 -35.63
N ALA A 14 25.29 -36.82 -35.61
CA ALA A 14 25.69 -36.07 -36.76
C ALA A 14 26.96 -36.64 -37.46
N ALA A 15 26.95 -37.89 -37.82
CA ALA A 15 28.04 -38.53 -38.57
C ALA A 15 28.05 -38.17 -40.07
N CYS A 16 26.92 -37.83 -40.70
CA CYS A 16 26.78 -37.41 -42.10
C CYS A 16 26.72 -35.89 -42.28
N SER A 17 27.17 -35.33 -43.41
CA SER A 17 27.22 -33.89 -43.68
C SER A 17 25.84 -33.20 -43.66
N SER A 18 24.76 -33.86 -44.08
CA SER A 18 23.39 -33.36 -44.02
C SER A 18 22.85 -33.30 -42.60
N GLN A 19 23.25 -34.25 -41.74
CA GLN A 19 22.87 -34.27 -40.34
C GLN A 19 23.61 -33.24 -39.50
N LYS A 20 24.85 -32.84 -39.88
CA LYS A 20 25.60 -31.82 -39.17
C LYS A 20 24.90 -30.44 -39.24
N ARG A 21 24.32 -30.07 -40.37
CA ARG A 21 23.59 -28.81 -40.54
C ARG A 21 22.34 -28.80 -39.66
N ARG A 22 21.55 -29.89 -39.71
CA ARG A 22 20.36 -30.05 -38.86
C ARG A 22 20.69 -29.99 -37.36
N ALA A 23 21.75 -30.67 -36.91
CA ALA A 23 22.21 -30.62 -35.54
C ALA A 23 22.63 -29.21 -35.10
N ALA A 24 23.29 -28.45 -36.01
CA ALA A 24 23.65 -27.04 -35.74
C ALA A 24 22.41 -26.14 -35.57
N ASP A 25 21.39 -26.29 -36.42
CA ASP A 25 20.15 -25.51 -36.36
C ASP A 25 19.37 -25.79 -35.04
N ILE A 26 19.26 -27.06 -34.68
CA ILE A 26 18.63 -27.47 -33.42
C ILE A 26 19.41 -26.95 -32.20
N SER A 27 20.75 -26.95 -32.27
CA SER A 27 21.60 -26.40 -31.22
C SER A 27 21.44 -24.87 -31.09
N ASN A 28 21.35 -24.15 -32.22
CA ASN A 28 21.10 -22.71 -32.25
C ASN A 28 19.73 -22.38 -31.65
N PHE A 29 18.69 -23.11 -32.05
CA PHE A 29 17.35 -22.96 -31.48
C PHE A 29 17.33 -23.23 -29.94
N ALA A 30 17.94 -24.33 -29.51
CA ALA A 30 18.04 -24.64 -28.09
C ALA A 30 18.77 -23.53 -27.29
N SER A 31 19.85 -23.00 -27.86
CA SER A 31 20.60 -21.89 -27.26
C SER A 31 19.78 -20.60 -27.18
N ALA A 32 18.95 -20.33 -28.18
CA ALA A 32 18.03 -19.19 -28.19
C ALA A 32 16.95 -19.34 -27.08
N VAL A 33 16.35 -20.53 -26.98
CA VAL A 33 15.36 -20.82 -25.92
C VAL A 33 15.96 -20.62 -24.52
N ILE A 34 17.21 -21.04 -24.28
CA ILE A 34 17.89 -20.83 -23.00
C ILE A 34 18.09 -19.32 -22.75
N ARG A 35 18.51 -18.55 -23.76
CA ARG A 35 18.70 -17.09 -23.64
C ARG A 35 17.38 -16.40 -23.30
N VAL A 36 16.30 -16.71 -24.01
CA VAL A 36 14.95 -16.18 -23.74
C VAL A 36 14.51 -16.54 -22.34
N SER A 37 14.66 -17.79 -21.92
CA SER A 37 14.29 -18.25 -20.55
C SER A 37 15.04 -17.47 -19.47
N ARG A 38 16.35 -17.25 -19.63
CA ARG A 38 17.16 -16.46 -18.69
C ARG A 38 16.72 -15.00 -18.67
N SER A 39 16.43 -14.42 -19.82
CA SER A 39 15.94 -13.03 -19.90
C SER A 39 14.55 -12.90 -19.28
N GLN A 40 13.66 -13.88 -19.49
CA GLN A 40 12.35 -13.91 -18.85
C GLN A 40 12.46 -13.96 -17.30
N THR A 41 13.39 -14.75 -16.78
CA THR A 41 13.65 -14.81 -15.33
C THR A 41 14.11 -13.44 -14.79
N LYS A 42 14.99 -12.75 -15.52
CA LYS A 42 15.41 -11.39 -15.15
C LYS A 42 14.24 -10.40 -15.19
N LEU A 43 13.45 -10.40 -16.26
CA LEU A 43 12.25 -9.57 -16.36
C LEU A 43 11.30 -9.80 -15.19
N ASN A 44 11.03 -11.06 -14.84
CA ASN A 44 10.18 -11.38 -13.69
C ASN A 44 10.75 -10.81 -12.38
N THR A 45 12.08 -10.80 -12.22
CA THR A 45 12.73 -10.19 -11.05
C THR A 45 12.49 -8.68 -11.00
N GLU A 46 12.61 -7.97 -12.13
CA GLU A 46 12.32 -6.54 -12.19
C GLU A 46 10.84 -6.24 -11.95
N ILE A 47 9.92 -7.04 -12.50
CA ILE A 47 8.49 -6.94 -12.22
C ILE A 47 8.21 -7.06 -10.71
N VAL A 48 8.82 -8.01 -10.02
CA VAL A 48 8.65 -8.19 -8.57
C VAL A 48 9.15 -6.96 -7.80
N LYS A 49 10.26 -6.34 -8.21
CA LYS A 49 10.74 -5.09 -7.60
C LYS A 49 9.73 -3.95 -7.76
N HIS A 50 9.18 -3.78 -8.96
CA HIS A 50 8.14 -2.76 -9.19
C HIS A 50 6.90 -3.00 -8.34
N LEU A 51 6.46 -4.26 -8.19
CA LEU A 51 5.33 -4.62 -7.33
C LEU A 51 5.62 -4.41 -5.84
N GLY A 52 6.89 -4.40 -5.43
CA GLY A 52 7.31 -4.14 -4.06
C GLY A 52 6.81 -2.79 -3.54
N ILE A 53 6.80 -1.75 -4.35
CA ILE A 53 6.26 -0.42 -4.02
C ILE A 53 4.78 -0.51 -3.61
N ILE A 54 3.98 -1.30 -4.32
CA ILE A 54 2.57 -1.51 -3.98
C ILE A 54 2.44 -2.19 -2.62
N HIS A 55 3.30 -3.17 -2.34
CA HIS A 55 3.32 -3.88 -1.07
C HIS A 55 3.65 -2.94 0.11
N GLU A 56 4.66 -2.09 -0.04
CA GLU A 56 5.01 -1.06 0.96
C GLU A 56 3.83 -0.13 1.27
N TYR A 57 3.07 0.30 0.25
CA TYR A 57 1.87 1.10 0.47
C TYR A 57 0.74 0.32 1.16
N MET A 58 0.60 -0.98 0.89
CA MET A 58 -0.36 -1.83 1.61
C MET A 58 -0.03 -1.93 3.10
N GLU A 59 1.24 -2.08 3.46
CA GLU A 59 1.68 -2.10 4.86
C GLU A 59 1.43 -0.75 5.55
N THR A 60 1.62 0.35 4.85
CA THR A 60 1.38 1.70 5.37
C THR A 60 -0.10 1.97 5.67
N MET A 61 -1.05 1.24 5.04
CA MET A 61 -2.48 1.43 5.26
C MET A 61 -2.91 1.22 6.72
N ALA A 62 -2.23 0.35 7.47
CA ALA A 62 -2.50 0.16 8.90
C ALA A 62 -2.27 1.46 9.70
N SER A 63 -1.17 2.16 9.41
CA SER A 63 -0.86 3.46 10.06
C SER A 63 -1.86 4.54 9.68
N VAL A 64 -2.31 4.58 8.44
CA VAL A 64 -3.37 5.49 7.98
C VAL A 64 -4.68 5.21 8.72
N HIS A 65 -5.06 3.93 8.86
CA HIS A 65 -6.25 3.54 9.61
C HIS A 65 -6.16 3.98 11.08
N ASN A 66 -5.03 3.78 11.74
CA ASN A 66 -4.80 4.20 13.12
C ASN A 66 -4.97 5.71 13.29
N ALA A 67 -4.43 6.53 12.38
CA ALA A 67 -4.58 7.97 12.40
C ALA A 67 -6.05 8.43 12.33
N PHE A 68 -6.88 7.75 11.53
CA PHE A 68 -8.32 8.01 11.49
C PHE A 68 -9.04 7.54 12.76
N THR A 69 -8.60 6.43 13.33
CA THR A 69 -9.13 5.91 14.61
C THR A 69 -8.84 6.88 15.75
N ASP A 70 -7.62 7.41 15.85
CA ASP A 70 -7.23 8.40 16.86
C ASP A 70 -8.06 9.68 16.75
N ARG A 71 -8.30 10.17 15.53
CA ARG A 71 -9.19 11.30 15.31
C ARG A 71 -10.62 11.01 15.76
N SER A 72 -11.14 9.82 15.47
CA SER A 72 -12.50 9.40 15.87
C SER A 72 -12.62 9.32 17.40
N ASN A 73 -11.61 8.78 18.06
CA ASN A 73 -11.56 8.69 19.52
C ASN A 73 -11.48 10.08 20.18
N ALA A 74 -10.68 10.99 19.63
CA ALA A 74 -10.61 12.37 20.10
C ALA A 74 -11.95 13.11 19.92
N LEU A 75 -12.65 12.92 18.80
CA LEU A 75 -13.97 13.47 18.58
C LEU A 75 -15.00 12.91 19.58
N LEU A 76 -15.01 11.60 19.80
CA LEU A 76 -15.88 10.94 20.77
C LEU A 76 -15.66 11.47 22.18
N ARG A 77 -14.39 11.69 22.57
CA ARG A 77 -14.07 12.31 23.86
C ARG A 77 -14.69 13.69 24.03
N VAL A 78 -14.62 14.54 23.00
CA VAL A 78 -15.25 15.88 23.01
C VAL A 78 -16.79 15.76 23.14
N GLN A 79 -17.39 14.81 22.42
CA GLN A 79 -18.83 14.57 22.48
C GLN A 79 -19.28 14.11 23.87
N ASN A 80 -18.55 13.17 24.47
CA ASN A 80 -18.85 12.68 25.83
C ASN A 80 -18.74 13.81 26.85
N LEU A 81 -17.66 14.61 26.83
CA LEU A 81 -17.52 15.77 27.76
C LEU A 81 -18.61 16.81 27.54
N SER A 82 -19.11 16.96 26.30
CA SER A 82 -20.23 17.86 26.01
C SER A 82 -21.54 17.34 26.58
N ALA A 83 -21.78 16.03 26.53
CA ALA A 83 -22.93 15.38 27.13
C ALA A 83 -22.88 15.47 28.66
N ASP A 84 -21.72 15.22 29.27
CA ASP A 84 -21.50 15.33 30.69
C ASP A 84 -21.80 16.75 31.20
N LEU A 85 -21.32 17.78 30.51
CA LEU A 85 -21.62 19.17 30.80
C LEU A 85 -23.12 19.46 30.76
N TYR A 86 -23.83 18.96 29.75
CA TYR A 86 -25.27 19.11 29.66
C TYR A 86 -25.99 18.52 30.87
N PHE A 87 -25.61 17.31 31.30
CA PHE A 87 -26.17 16.67 32.48
C PHE A 87 -25.84 17.42 33.78
N LEU A 88 -24.60 17.90 33.93
CA LEU A 88 -24.16 18.65 35.08
C LEU A 88 -24.93 19.97 35.19
N HIS A 89 -25.08 20.73 34.11
CA HIS A 89 -25.88 21.96 34.09
C HIS A 89 -27.35 21.71 34.38
N THR A 90 -27.93 20.65 33.83
CA THR A 90 -29.34 20.26 34.13
C THR A 90 -29.52 19.91 35.60
N ARG A 91 -28.55 19.22 36.21
CA ARG A 91 -28.58 18.85 37.63
C ARG A 91 -28.41 20.09 38.51
N ALA A 92 -27.50 21.01 38.15
CA ALA A 92 -27.33 22.28 38.87
C ALA A 92 -28.61 23.11 38.87
N GLY A 93 -29.24 23.28 37.69
CA GLY A 93 -30.51 24.02 37.59
C GLY A 93 -31.64 23.41 38.39
N LYS A 94 -31.74 22.07 38.45
CA LYS A 94 -32.74 21.40 39.32
C LYS A 94 -32.48 21.64 40.78
N LEU A 95 -31.24 21.62 41.27
CA LEU A 95 -30.88 21.89 42.65
C LEU A 95 -31.10 23.34 43.02
N GLU A 96 -30.91 24.29 42.14
CA GLU A 96 -31.17 25.70 42.31
C GLU A 96 -32.67 26.01 42.37
N SER A 97 -33.50 25.29 41.62
CA SER A 97 -34.96 25.51 41.56
C SER A 97 -35.73 24.94 42.73
N VAL A 98 -35.16 24.04 43.55
CA VAL A 98 -35.83 23.43 44.72
C VAL A 98 -35.76 24.34 45.95
N SER A 99 -36.90 24.73 46.49
CA SER A 99 -36.96 25.48 47.74
C SER A 99 -36.63 24.58 48.93
N ALA A 100 -35.68 25.02 49.78
CA ALA A 100 -35.31 24.30 50.98
C ALA A 100 -36.35 24.51 52.12
N ARG A 101 -36.68 23.43 52.87
CA ARG A 101 -37.67 23.42 53.97
C ARG A 101 -37.02 23.49 55.33
N GLY A 102 -35.81 24.00 55.50
CA GLY A 102 -35.10 24.15 56.76
C GLY A 102 -33.66 24.55 56.64
N MET A 103 -33.03 25.19 57.63
CA MET A 103 -31.66 25.75 57.54
C MET A 103 -30.60 24.71 57.35
N ASP A 104 -30.67 23.52 57.94
CA ASP A 104 -29.67 22.46 57.72
C ASP A 104 -29.74 21.86 56.31
N GLN A 105 -30.96 21.75 55.78
CA GLN A 105 -31.18 21.27 54.43
C GLN A 105 -30.68 22.28 53.35
N GLU A 106 -30.80 23.56 53.65
CA GLU A 106 -30.31 24.66 52.85
C GLU A 106 -28.78 24.68 52.78
N ARG A 107 -28.09 24.51 53.92
CA ARG A 107 -26.62 24.44 53.98
C ARG A 107 -26.07 23.24 53.21
N SER A 108 -26.64 22.05 53.32
CA SER A 108 -26.27 20.87 52.55
C SER A 108 -26.50 21.06 51.07
N ARG A 109 -27.55 21.77 50.66
CA ARG A 109 -27.83 22.10 49.26
C ARG A 109 -26.79 23.04 48.69
N TYR A 110 -26.40 24.11 49.38
CA TYR A 110 -25.35 25.03 48.96
C TYR A 110 -24.01 24.33 48.75
N GLN A 111 -23.63 23.44 49.67
CA GLN A 111 -22.41 22.63 49.49
C GLN A 111 -22.44 21.79 48.22
N LYS A 112 -23.56 21.10 47.95
CA LYS A 112 -23.74 20.29 46.74
C LYS A 112 -23.70 21.11 45.43
N ILE A 113 -24.27 22.34 45.48
CA ILE A 113 -24.22 23.26 44.33
C ILE A 113 -22.78 23.72 44.06
N GLU A 114 -22.01 24.01 45.13
CA GLU A 114 -20.62 24.46 44.98
C GLU A 114 -19.71 23.31 44.44
N GLU A 115 -19.85 22.10 44.97
CA GLU A 115 -19.19 20.91 44.44
C GLU A 115 -19.54 20.66 42.97
N LEU A 116 -20.80 20.87 42.58
CA LEU A 116 -21.27 20.71 41.24
C LEU A 116 -20.67 21.79 40.30
N LYS A 117 -20.60 23.05 40.76
CA LYS A 117 -19.96 24.15 40.02
C LYS A 117 -18.47 23.87 39.77
N GLU A 118 -17.78 23.34 40.77
CA GLU A 118 -16.36 22.96 40.59
C GLU A 118 -16.23 21.82 39.60
N THR A 119 -17.11 20.82 39.62
CA THR A 119 -17.14 19.73 38.64
C THR A 119 -17.43 20.26 37.23
N VAL A 120 -18.34 21.21 37.08
CA VAL A 120 -18.62 21.88 35.78
C VAL A 120 -17.37 22.57 35.27
N ARG A 121 -16.69 23.38 36.08
CA ARG A 121 -15.43 24.07 35.67
C ARG A 121 -14.37 23.07 35.23
N ALA A 122 -14.11 22.03 36.01
CA ALA A 122 -13.16 20.99 35.69
C ALA A 122 -13.48 20.27 34.36
N THR A 123 -14.77 20.04 34.10
CA THR A 123 -15.24 19.40 32.87
C THR A 123 -15.15 20.34 31.67
N GLU A 124 -15.43 21.66 31.84
CA GLU A 124 -15.22 22.69 30.81
C GLU A 124 -13.74 22.80 30.38
N ASP A 125 -12.84 22.81 31.39
CA ASP A 125 -11.41 22.79 31.16
C ASP A 125 -10.95 21.51 30.42
N ALA A 126 -11.47 20.36 30.81
CA ALA A 126 -11.20 19.09 30.15
C ALA A 126 -11.70 19.10 28.69
N LYS A 127 -12.90 19.63 28.44
CA LYS A 127 -13.46 19.80 27.08
C LYS A 127 -12.60 20.73 26.24
N THR A 128 -12.15 21.86 26.81
CA THR A 128 -11.28 22.84 26.12
C THR A 128 -9.96 22.19 25.71
N ARG A 129 -9.35 21.39 26.59
CA ARG A 129 -8.14 20.62 26.27
C ARG A 129 -8.39 19.58 25.17
N ALA A 130 -9.50 18.84 25.26
CA ALA A 130 -9.87 17.83 24.27
C ALA A 130 -10.16 18.44 22.89
N LEU A 131 -10.75 19.63 22.81
CA LEU A 131 -10.94 20.36 21.56
C LEU A 131 -9.61 20.77 20.91
N LYS A 132 -8.66 21.28 21.71
CA LYS A 132 -7.32 21.61 21.19
C LYS A 132 -6.59 20.39 20.68
N GLU A 133 -6.67 19.27 21.39
CA GLU A 133 -6.11 17.98 20.98
C GLU A 133 -6.71 17.50 19.65
N LEU A 134 -8.05 17.55 19.54
CA LEU A 134 -8.76 17.20 18.30
C LEU A 134 -8.34 18.04 17.11
N GLU A 135 -8.20 19.37 17.27
CA GLU A 135 -7.76 20.24 16.18
C GLU A 135 -6.31 19.95 15.77
N LEU A 136 -5.42 19.69 16.74
CA LEU A 136 -4.04 19.30 16.44
C LEU A 136 -3.98 17.97 15.66
N ILE A 137 -4.76 16.95 16.08
CA ILE A 137 -4.85 15.67 15.37
C ILE A 137 -5.40 15.87 13.96
N LYS A 138 -6.42 16.70 13.76
CA LYS A 138 -6.97 17.00 12.43
C LYS A 138 -5.94 17.64 11.52
N GLU A 139 -5.21 18.64 12.01
CA GLU A 139 -4.21 19.35 11.24
C GLU A 139 -3.05 18.43 10.84
N ASN A 140 -2.54 17.65 11.80
CA ASN A 140 -1.48 16.69 11.56
C ASN A 140 -1.92 15.63 10.53
N ASN A 141 -3.10 15.03 10.71
CA ASN A 141 -3.61 14.02 9.77
C ASN A 141 -3.81 14.61 8.37
N MET A 142 -4.31 15.85 8.26
CA MET A 142 -4.48 16.50 6.96
C MET A 142 -3.15 16.70 6.25
N ASN A 143 -2.12 17.16 6.97
CA ASN A 143 -0.80 17.41 6.42
C ASN A 143 -0.11 16.10 6.01
N GLU A 144 -0.17 15.08 6.86
CA GLU A 144 0.40 13.75 6.57
C GLU A 144 -0.30 13.06 5.39
N ILE A 145 -1.63 13.13 5.29
CA ILE A 145 -2.38 12.58 4.15
C ILE A 145 -2.03 13.30 2.84
N LYS A 146 -1.86 14.63 2.89
CA LYS A 146 -1.42 15.39 1.70
C LYS A 146 -0.02 14.95 1.24
N ARG A 147 0.93 14.82 2.20
CA ARG A 147 2.28 14.34 1.93
C ARG A 147 2.24 12.93 1.36
N PHE A 148 1.58 12.00 2.03
CA PHE A 148 1.41 10.62 1.61
C PHE A 148 0.82 10.49 0.19
N ASN A 149 -0.24 11.25 -0.12
CA ASN A 149 -0.85 11.21 -1.45
C ASN A 149 0.08 11.76 -2.55
N LYS A 150 0.90 12.76 -2.23
CA LYS A 150 1.89 13.31 -3.17
C LYS A 150 3.00 12.29 -3.46
N GLU A 151 3.61 11.72 -2.42
CA GLU A 151 4.66 10.72 -2.51
C GLU A 151 4.15 9.48 -3.25
N ARG A 152 3.03 8.91 -2.82
CA ARG A 152 2.40 7.76 -3.47
C ARG A 152 2.16 7.98 -4.97
N ARG A 153 1.66 9.16 -5.35
CA ARG A 153 1.43 9.46 -6.78
C ARG A 153 2.73 9.47 -7.56
N GLN A 154 3.78 10.05 -7.00
CA GLN A 154 5.09 10.13 -7.63
C GLN A 154 5.70 8.73 -7.78
N ASP A 155 5.74 7.96 -6.72
CA ASP A 155 6.29 6.60 -6.69
C ASP A 155 5.54 5.66 -7.65
N LEU A 156 4.20 5.73 -7.67
CA LEU A 156 3.40 4.95 -8.62
C LEU A 156 3.68 5.33 -10.08
N VAL A 157 3.86 6.62 -10.38
CA VAL A 157 4.21 7.05 -11.75
C VAL A 157 5.61 6.55 -12.13
N GLU A 158 6.57 6.65 -11.24
CA GLU A 158 7.93 6.16 -11.47
C GLU A 158 7.96 4.63 -11.62
N MET A 159 7.25 3.91 -10.78
CA MET A 159 7.08 2.46 -10.88
C MET A 159 6.47 2.05 -12.22
N LEU A 160 5.37 2.69 -12.64
CA LEU A 160 4.72 2.39 -13.93
C LEU A 160 5.63 2.69 -15.12
N LYS A 161 6.37 3.80 -15.09
CA LYS A 161 7.36 4.12 -16.13
C LYS A 161 8.46 3.06 -16.22
N GLY A 162 9.01 2.66 -15.07
CA GLY A 162 10.03 1.61 -15.01
C GLY A 162 9.48 0.28 -15.53
N PHE A 163 8.31 -0.13 -15.09
CA PHE A 163 7.64 -1.34 -15.56
C PHE A 163 7.44 -1.36 -17.08
N VAL A 164 6.92 -0.28 -17.66
CA VAL A 164 6.69 -0.18 -19.13
C VAL A 164 8.01 -0.21 -19.88
N LEU A 165 9.03 0.49 -19.38
CA LEU A 165 10.36 0.51 -20.02
C LEU A 165 11.00 -0.88 -20.01
N ASP A 166 10.92 -1.59 -18.89
CA ASP A 166 11.43 -2.96 -18.80
C ASP A 166 10.69 -3.90 -19.75
N GLN A 167 9.35 -3.83 -19.80
CA GLN A 167 8.55 -4.62 -20.75
C GLN A 167 8.97 -4.35 -22.22
N ALA A 168 9.14 -3.08 -22.60
CA ALA A 168 9.56 -2.71 -23.94
C ALA A 168 10.97 -3.22 -24.24
N THR A 169 11.92 -3.01 -23.33
CA THR A 169 13.34 -3.42 -23.50
C THR A 169 13.48 -4.94 -23.64
N TYR A 170 12.79 -5.70 -22.79
CA TYR A 170 12.85 -7.16 -22.87
C TYR A 170 12.11 -7.71 -24.09
N SER A 171 11.00 -7.07 -24.51
CA SER A 171 10.28 -7.44 -25.74
C SER A 171 11.15 -7.26 -26.98
N ASP A 172 11.87 -6.15 -27.08
CA ASP A 172 12.83 -5.89 -28.16
C ASP A 172 13.99 -6.92 -28.16
N HIS A 173 14.51 -7.24 -26.98
CA HIS A 173 15.52 -8.27 -26.80
C HIS A 173 15.02 -9.65 -27.25
N PHE A 174 13.79 -10.03 -26.91
CA PHE A 174 13.18 -11.28 -27.36
C PHE A 174 13.00 -11.30 -28.89
N ALA A 175 12.49 -10.19 -29.46
CA ALA A 175 12.35 -10.05 -30.90
C ALA A 175 13.70 -10.23 -31.62
N THR A 176 14.75 -9.61 -31.11
CA THR A 176 16.12 -9.75 -31.66
C THR A 176 16.62 -11.19 -31.64
N ILE A 177 16.41 -11.91 -30.51
CA ILE A 177 16.79 -13.33 -30.37
C ILE A 177 16.06 -14.18 -31.42
N TRP A 178 14.74 -14.02 -31.55
CA TRP A 178 13.92 -14.82 -32.43
C TRP A 178 14.15 -14.48 -33.92
N THR A 179 14.37 -13.21 -34.26
CA THR A 179 14.74 -12.78 -35.62
C THR A 179 16.04 -13.45 -36.04
N LYS A 180 17.06 -13.46 -35.19
CA LYS A 180 18.33 -14.14 -35.49
C LYS A 180 18.14 -15.64 -35.74
N VAL A 181 17.33 -16.33 -34.91
CA VAL A 181 17.01 -17.74 -35.13
C VAL A 181 16.30 -17.94 -36.45
N ALA A 182 15.33 -17.10 -36.80
CA ALA A 182 14.59 -17.19 -38.04
C ALA A 182 15.53 -16.99 -39.28
N GLU A 183 16.49 -16.05 -39.20
CA GLU A 183 17.48 -15.84 -40.23
C GLU A 183 18.42 -17.04 -40.38
N GLU A 184 18.95 -17.59 -39.30
CA GLU A 184 19.86 -18.74 -39.30
C GLU A 184 19.17 -20.01 -39.82
N THR A 185 17.84 -20.16 -39.60
CA THR A 185 17.07 -21.35 -40.04
C THR A 185 16.39 -21.21 -41.42
N LYS A 186 16.41 -20.03 -42.05
CA LYS A 186 15.85 -19.81 -43.40
C LYS A 186 16.43 -20.75 -44.47
N GLY A 187 17.69 -21.16 -44.34
CA GLY A 187 18.33 -22.13 -45.25
C GLY A 187 17.65 -23.50 -45.27
N TYR A 188 16.87 -23.82 -44.28
CA TYR A 188 16.13 -25.09 -44.16
C TYR A 188 14.92 -25.16 -45.12
N ALA A 189 14.20 -24.06 -45.23
CA ALA A 189 12.99 -23.99 -46.08
C ALA A 189 13.34 -24.08 -47.57
N ASN A 190 14.51 -23.55 -47.99
CA ASN A 190 14.95 -23.51 -49.40
C ASN A 190 15.64 -24.78 -49.87
N SER A 191 15.99 -25.71 -48.96
CA SER A 191 16.63 -26.98 -49.32
C SER A 191 15.66 -28.16 -49.44
N SER A 192 14.35 -27.91 -49.24
CA SER A 192 13.27 -28.92 -49.34
C SER A 192 12.41 -28.78 -50.61
N SER A 193 12.84 -27.90 -51.55
CA SER A 193 12.32 -27.74 -52.91
C SER A 193 13.40 -28.19 -53.88
#